data_b52099858c3d4be368483de1ab0b9a3a
#
_entry.id   b52099858c3d4be368483de1ab0b9a3a
#
_cell.length_a   1.000
_cell.length_b   1.000
_cell.length_c   1.000
_cell.angle_alpha   90.00
_cell.angle_beta   90.00
_cell.angle_gamma   90.00
#
_symmetry.space_group_name_H-M   'P 1'
#
loop_
_entity.id
_entity.type
_entity.pdbx_description
1 polymer ?
#
loop_
_entity_poly.entity_id
_entity_poly.type
_entity_poly.pdbx_seq_one_letter_code
_entity_poly.pdbx_strand_id
1 'polypeptide(L)'
;MAKKKNIESDDFTVDLIASLNKEHSSKVAYNLAFDDSPTHVKRWISTGSRLLDYIVANRPNGGLPEGRIVEIFGPPSIGKSHIAIQIARSTQQMGGIVVYIDTENATSVDNLSLLGVDITKRFVYVDTHCTEEVLSIAESTILKAKAMDKDVPITIIWDSVAASSPKAELIGDYDKESIGLQARAISKGMRKITGVIANQNVLFICLNQIRTNVGVMYGDPTCVNPETTRIKIRYDENSLFAERLREYNAKKGD
;
A
#
# COMPACT_ATOMS: atom_id res chain seq x y z
N MET A 1 -5.85 -25.99 18.58
CA MET A 1 -7.26 -25.60 18.29
C MET A 1 -7.75 -24.69 19.40
N ALA A 2 -7.77 -23.39 19.20
CA ALA A 2 -8.31 -22.45 20.18
C ALA A 2 -9.84 -22.52 20.12
N LYS A 3 -10.49 -22.78 21.28
CA LYS A 3 -11.95 -22.75 21.42
C LYS A 3 -12.45 -21.37 21.00
N LYS A 4 -13.27 -21.28 19.92
CA LYS A 4 -14.08 -20.09 19.66
C LYS A 4 -14.95 -19.87 20.90
N LYS A 5 -14.69 -18.81 21.66
CA LYS A 5 -15.65 -18.29 22.62
C LYS A 5 -16.88 -17.89 21.84
N ASN A 6 -18.06 -18.42 22.20
CA ASN A 6 -19.34 -17.85 21.73
C ASN A 6 -19.39 -16.42 22.29
N ILE A 7 -19.16 -15.46 21.41
CA ILE A 7 -19.36 -14.04 21.71
C ILE A 7 -20.76 -13.76 21.16
N GLU A 8 -21.73 -13.61 22.06
CA GLU A 8 -23.07 -13.13 21.71
C GLU A 8 -23.01 -11.61 21.58
N SER A 9 -23.62 -11.06 20.56
CA SER A 9 -23.75 -9.61 20.41
C SER A 9 -24.78 -9.12 21.44
N ASP A 10 -24.46 -8.04 22.12
CA ASP A 10 -25.37 -7.32 23.00
C ASP A 10 -26.52 -6.70 22.16
N ASP A 11 -27.78 -6.94 22.57
CA ASP A 11 -28.96 -6.45 21.85
C ASP A 11 -28.93 -4.92 21.67
N PHE A 12 -28.45 -4.18 22.66
CA PHE A 12 -28.27 -2.74 22.57
C PHE A 12 -27.32 -2.32 21.43
N THR A 13 -26.20 -3.03 21.27
CA THR A 13 -25.22 -2.76 20.22
C THR A 13 -25.83 -3.03 18.83
N VAL A 14 -26.62 -4.10 18.70
CA VAL A 14 -27.30 -4.44 17.43
C VAL A 14 -28.29 -3.35 17.03
N ASP A 15 -29.13 -2.93 17.97
CA ASP A 15 -30.16 -1.91 17.75
C ASP A 15 -29.54 -0.54 17.42
N LEU A 16 -28.47 -0.16 18.10
CA LEU A 16 -27.75 1.07 17.82
C LEU A 16 -27.13 1.07 16.40
N ILE A 17 -26.47 -0.02 16.01
CA ILE A 17 -25.91 -0.17 14.67
C ILE A 17 -27.01 -0.10 13.60
N ALA A 18 -28.14 -0.77 13.83
CA ALA A 18 -29.28 -0.75 12.92
C ALA A 18 -29.84 0.67 12.76
N SER A 19 -29.99 1.41 13.87
CA SER A 19 -30.47 2.80 13.88
C SER A 19 -29.54 3.71 13.07
N LEU A 20 -28.22 3.67 13.36
CA LEU A 20 -27.21 4.47 12.66
C LEU A 20 -27.19 4.20 11.15
N ASN A 21 -27.27 2.93 10.76
CA ASN A 21 -27.27 2.56 9.34
C ASN A 21 -28.57 2.94 8.62
N LYS A 22 -29.68 3.11 9.36
CA LYS A 22 -30.95 3.58 8.80
C LYS A 22 -30.96 5.09 8.54
N GLU A 23 -30.21 5.85 9.34
CA GLU A 23 -30.11 7.31 9.18
C GLU A 23 -29.22 7.72 8.00
N HIS A 24 -28.35 6.81 7.54
CA HIS A 24 -27.38 7.08 6.47
C HIS A 24 -27.72 6.30 5.19
N SER A 25 -27.37 6.85 4.03
CA SER A 25 -27.56 6.21 2.71
C SER A 25 -26.64 5.02 2.44
N SER A 26 -25.66 4.80 3.30
CA SER A 26 -24.68 3.70 3.21
C SER A 26 -24.46 3.07 4.58
N LYS A 27 -24.01 1.80 4.61
CA LYS A 27 -23.62 1.16 5.86
C LYS A 27 -22.39 1.86 6.45
N VAL A 28 -22.56 2.55 7.59
CA VAL A 28 -21.53 3.34 8.27
C VAL A 28 -21.09 2.72 9.60
N ALA A 29 -21.97 1.91 10.23
CA ALA A 29 -21.72 1.27 11.51
C ALA A 29 -21.63 -0.25 11.36
N TYR A 30 -20.67 -0.86 12.06
CA TYR A 30 -20.35 -2.28 11.95
C TYR A 30 -20.10 -2.87 13.33
N ASN A 31 -20.50 -4.12 13.55
CA ASN A 31 -19.97 -4.92 14.63
C ASN A 31 -18.74 -5.67 14.13
N LEU A 32 -17.55 -5.27 14.58
CA LEU A 32 -16.29 -5.82 14.06
C LEU A 32 -16.08 -7.32 14.38
N ALA A 33 -16.86 -7.90 15.28
CA ALA A 33 -16.81 -9.33 15.57
C ALA A 33 -17.61 -10.18 14.56
N PHE A 34 -18.65 -9.61 13.95
CA PHE A 34 -19.61 -10.35 13.13
C PHE A 34 -19.75 -9.82 11.70
N ASP A 35 -19.49 -8.52 11.51
CA ASP A 35 -19.67 -7.87 10.22
C ASP A 35 -18.39 -7.90 9.36
N ASP A 36 -18.56 -8.03 8.06
CA ASP A 36 -17.51 -7.78 7.08
C ASP A 36 -17.33 -6.26 6.91
N SER A 37 -16.41 -5.69 7.68
CA SER A 37 -16.16 -4.25 7.71
C SER A 37 -15.01 -3.87 6.77
N PRO A 38 -14.92 -2.59 6.32
CA PRO A 38 -13.79 -2.10 5.52
C PRO A 38 -12.43 -2.21 6.21
N THR A 39 -12.40 -2.45 7.54
CA THR A 39 -11.16 -2.67 8.29
C THR A 39 -10.66 -4.10 8.21
N HIS A 40 -11.51 -5.06 7.79
CA HIS A 40 -11.15 -6.46 7.68
C HIS A 40 -10.22 -6.69 6.49
N VAL A 41 -9.03 -7.24 6.74
CA VAL A 41 -8.07 -7.60 5.69
C VAL A 41 -8.44 -8.98 5.15
N LYS A 42 -8.90 -9.03 3.90
CA LYS A 42 -9.32 -10.29 3.25
C LYS A 42 -8.12 -11.16 2.89
N ARG A 43 -7.07 -10.55 2.34
CA ARG A 43 -5.86 -11.25 1.88
C ARG A 43 -4.61 -10.52 2.29
N TRP A 44 -3.54 -11.29 2.42
CA TRP A 44 -2.20 -10.80 2.69
C TRP A 44 -1.30 -11.21 1.52
N ILE A 45 -0.59 -10.26 0.95
CA ILE A 45 0.28 -10.46 -0.20
C ILE A 45 1.72 -10.53 0.29
N SER A 46 2.41 -11.63 -0.01
CA SER A 46 3.79 -11.85 0.44
C SER A 46 4.75 -10.85 -0.21
N THR A 47 5.70 -10.39 0.59
CA THR A 47 6.85 -9.57 0.12
C THR A 47 7.94 -10.40 -0.55
N GLY A 48 7.77 -11.73 -0.61
CA GLY A 48 8.81 -12.67 -1.03
C GLY A 48 9.76 -13.10 0.10
N SER A 49 9.71 -12.45 1.24
CA SER A 49 10.48 -12.79 2.45
C SER A 49 9.56 -13.18 3.60
N ARG A 50 9.60 -14.44 4.02
CA ARG A 50 8.78 -14.94 5.14
C ARG A 50 9.00 -14.17 6.42
N LEU A 51 10.23 -13.74 6.67
CA LEU A 51 10.57 -12.96 7.85
C LEU A 51 9.93 -11.58 7.81
N LEU A 52 10.04 -10.89 6.68
CA LEU A 52 9.42 -9.57 6.48
C LEU A 52 7.89 -9.68 6.57
N ASP A 53 7.31 -10.70 5.95
CA ASP A 53 5.87 -10.99 6.00
C ASP A 53 5.37 -11.16 7.43
N TYR A 54 6.12 -11.92 8.24
CA TYR A 54 5.77 -12.12 9.65
C TYR A 54 5.89 -10.83 10.46
N ILE A 55 6.98 -10.09 10.27
CA ILE A 55 7.23 -8.84 11.02
C ILE A 55 6.15 -7.80 10.73
N VAL A 56 5.81 -7.61 9.46
CA VAL A 56 4.81 -6.61 9.03
C VAL A 56 3.42 -6.98 9.51
N ALA A 57 3.02 -8.24 9.34
CA ALA A 57 1.66 -8.68 9.62
C ALA A 57 1.45 -9.19 11.06
N ASN A 58 2.53 -9.43 11.81
CA ASN A 58 2.53 -10.08 13.13
C ASN A 58 1.76 -11.41 13.16
N ARG A 59 1.88 -12.19 12.08
CA ARG A 59 1.17 -13.47 11.92
C ARG A 59 1.91 -14.41 10.96
N PRO A 60 1.79 -15.73 11.13
CA PRO A 60 2.24 -16.69 10.12
C PRO A 60 1.49 -16.48 8.79
N ASN A 61 2.17 -16.67 7.66
CA ASN A 61 1.63 -16.44 6.32
C ASN A 61 1.02 -15.03 6.16
N GLY A 62 1.71 -14.04 6.72
CA GLY A 62 1.36 -12.64 6.61
C GLY A 62 1.80 -12.01 5.28
N GLY A 63 2.27 -10.78 5.36
CA GLY A 63 2.70 -9.95 4.23
C GLY A 63 2.05 -8.59 4.28
N LEU A 64 1.83 -7.99 3.12
CA LEU A 64 1.16 -6.70 3.02
C LEU A 64 -0.36 -6.87 2.91
N PRO A 65 -1.14 -6.09 3.65
CA PRO A 65 -2.60 -6.22 3.68
C PRO A 65 -3.25 -5.61 2.43
N GLU A 66 -4.17 -6.33 1.78
CA GLU A 66 -5.09 -5.71 0.82
C GLU A 66 -5.97 -4.64 1.49
N GLY A 67 -6.46 -3.70 0.70
CA GLY A 67 -7.27 -2.58 1.16
C GLY A 67 -6.44 -1.48 1.86
N ARG A 68 -5.14 -1.45 1.65
CA ARG A 68 -4.24 -0.47 2.29
C ARG A 68 -3.26 0.15 1.29
N ILE A 69 -2.85 1.38 1.63
CA ILE A 69 -1.74 2.07 0.99
C ILE A 69 -0.50 1.79 1.83
N VAL A 70 0.54 1.28 1.19
CA VAL A 70 1.83 0.97 1.82
C VAL A 70 2.91 1.81 1.18
N GLU A 71 3.69 2.51 1.98
CA GLU A 71 4.86 3.24 1.51
C GLU A 71 6.13 2.43 1.84
N ILE A 72 6.94 2.18 0.81
CA ILE A 72 8.28 1.60 0.94
C ILE A 72 9.27 2.71 0.62
N PHE A 73 10.04 3.15 1.59
CA PHE A 73 10.95 4.26 1.42
C PHE A 73 12.35 3.96 1.94
N GLY A 74 13.34 4.67 1.42
CA GLY A 74 14.73 4.52 1.79
C GLY A 74 15.67 5.25 0.82
N PRO A 75 16.99 5.22 1.07
CA PRO A 75 18.00 5.76 0.17
C PRO A 75 17.90 5.15 -1.24
N PRO A 76 18.45 5.80 -2.26
CA PRO A 76 18.59 5.21 -3.59
C PRO A 76 19.31 3.86 -3.54
N SER A 77 19.00 2.97 -4.48
CA SER A 77 19.68 1.67 -4.70
C SER A 77 19.66 0.68 -3.52
N ILE A 78 18.77 0.86 -2.53
CA ILE A 78 18.65 -0.04 -1.37
C ILE A 78 17.74 -1.26 -1.63
N GLY A 79 17.17 -1.39 -2.82
CA GLY A 79 16.32 -2.52 -3.21
C GLY A 79 14.81 -2.30 -3.07
N LYS A 80 14.32 -1.04 -2.99
CA LYS A 80 12.88 -0.74 -2.91
C LYS A 80 12.10 -1.35 -4.08
N SER A 81 12.51 -1.08 -5.32
CA SER A 81 11.89 -1.62 -6.52
C SER A 81 12.01 -3.15 -6.58
N HIS A 82 13.10 -3.73 -6.07
CA HIS A 82 13.25 -5.18 -5.99
C HIS A 82 12.17 -5.82 -5.09
N ILE A 83 11.91 -5.23 -3.91
CA ILE A 83 10.83 -5.70 -3.01
C ILE A 83 9.46 -5.54 -3.71
N ALA A 84 9.22 -4.42 -4.38
CA ALA A 84 7.97 -4.18 -5.09
C ALA A 84 7.74 -5.21 -6.21
N ILE A 85 8.79 -5.57 -6.96
CA ILE A 85 8.73 -6.61 -8.00
C ILE A 85 8.44 -7.99 -7.39
N GLN A 86 9.00 -8.34 -6.23
CA GLN A 86 8.68 -9.58 -5.54
C GLN A 86 7.19 -9.62 -5.08
N ILE A 87 6.65 -8.49 -4.64
CA ILE A 87 5.23 -8.37 -4.30
C ILE A 87 4.36 -8.51 -5.56
N ALA A 88 4.78 -7.93 -6.69
CA ALA A 88 4.13 -8.09 -7.99
C ALA A 88 4.04 -9.58 -8.38
N ARG A 89 5.15 -10.30 -8.30
CA ARG A 89 5.20 -11.75 -8.52
C ARG A 89 4.23 -12.50 -7.59
N SER A 90 4.24 -12.18 -6.30
CA SER A 90 3.35 -12.81 -5.33
C SER A 90 1.88 -12.57 -5.66
N THR A 91 1.53 -11.37 -6.11
CA THR A 91 0.17 -11.02 -6.58
C THR A 91 -0.23 -11.89 -7.78
N GLN A 92 0.65 -12.05 -8.78
CA GLN A 92 0.38 -12.89 -9.94
C GLN A 92 0.22 -14.37 -9.57
N GLN A 93 1.01 -14.88 -8.62
CA GLN A 93 0.88 -16.25 -8.11
C GLN A 93 -0.48 -16.50 -7.44
N MET A 94 -1.13 -15.47 -6.91
CA MET A 94 -2.49 -15.53 -6.39
C MET A 94 -3.56 -15.36 -7.48
N GLY A 95 -3.17 -15.28 -8.77
CA GLY A 95 -4.07 -15.00 -9.88
C GLY A 95 -4.47 -13.53 -9.99
N GLY A 96 -3.76 -12.64 -9.32
CA GLY A 96 -4.03 -11.21 -9.28
C GLY A 96 -3.50 -10.44 -10.50
N ILE A 97 -3.88 -9.17 -10.56
CA ILE A 97 -3.46 -8.21 -11.59
C ILE A 97 -2.45 -7.24 -10.94
N VAL A 98 -1.36 -6.99 -11.64
CA VAL A 98 -0.35 -6.00 -11.25
C VAL A 98 -0.42 -4.82 -12.21
N VAL A 99 -0.45 -3.61 -11.65
CA VAL A 99 -0.27 -2.36 -12.40
C VAL A 99 1.00 -1.70 -11.89
N TYR A 100 2.00 -1.62 -12.74
CA TYR A 100 3.28 -1.00 -12.43
C TYR A 100 3.35 0.36 -13.11
N ILE A 101 3.31 1.43 -12.32
CA ILE A 101 3.36 2.80 -12.80
C ILE A 101 4.77 3.31 -12.56
N ASP A 102 5.54 3.43 -13.64
CA ASP A 102 6.94 3.85 -13.62
C ASP A 102 7.02 5.34 -13.95
N THR A 103 7.40 6.14 -12.97
CA THR A 103 7.59 7.59 -13.13
C THR A 103 9.06 7.97 -13.25
N GLU A 104 9.96 7.00 -13.12
CA GLU A 104 11.42 7.19 -13.27
C GLU A 104 11.95 6.65 -14.60
N ASN A 105 11.15 5.85 -15.34
CA ASN A 105 11.58 5.11 -16.53
C ASN A 105 12.82 4.23 -16.29
N ALA A 106 12.91 3.68 -15.07
CA ALA A 106 14.06 2.91 -14.63
C ALA A 106 13.84 1.39 -14.66
N THR A 107 12.62 0.94 -14.95
CA THR A 107 12.26 -0.47 -14.88
C THR A 107 12.68 -1.22 -16.15
N SER A 108 13.50 -2.25 -15.99
CA SER A 108 13.95 -3.11 -17.08
C SER A 108 13.06 -4.36 -17.18
N VAL A 109 12.65 -4.70 -18.41
CA VAL A 109 11.92 -5.93 -18.76
C VAL A 109 12.71 -7.17 -18.31
N ASP A 110 14.01 -7.16 -18.52
CA ASP A 110 14.89 -8.27 -18.12
C ASP A 110 14.90 -8.46 -16.61
N ASN A 111 14.91 -7.37 -15.85
CA ASN A 111 14.87 -7.43 -14.40
C ASN A 111 13.53 -7.96 -13.86
N LEU A 112 12.41 -7.54 -14.45
CA LEU A 112 11.07 -8.07 -14.12
C LEU A 112 11.02 -9.58 -14.34
N SER A 113 11.49 -10.04 -15.51
CA SER A 113 11.48 -11.44 -15.91
C SER A 113 12.44 -12.28 -15.05
N LEU A 114 13.63 -11.76 -14.75
CA LEU A 114 14.63 -12.40 -13.88
C LEU A 114 14.08 -12.62 -12.47
N LEU A 115 13.30 -11.70 -11.95
CA LEU A 115 12.65 -11.81 -10.65
C LEU A 115 11.36 -12.63 -10.68
N GLY A 116 10.99 -13.16 -11.83
CA GLY A 116 9.89 -14.12 -12.03
C GLY A 116 8.51 -13.50 -12.16
N VAL A 117 8.44 -12.23 -12.59
CA VAL A 117 7.19 -11.59 -13.01
C VAL A 117 6.86 -12.01 -14.44
N ASP A 118 5.65 -12.51 -14.67
CA ASP A 118 5.14 -12.78 -16.02
C ASP A 118 4.60 -11.47 -16.63
N ILE A 119 5.40 -10.85 -17.48
CA ILE A 119 5.04 -9.60 -18.14
C ILE A 119 3.99 -9.78 -19.26
N THR A 120 3.70 -11.02 -19.64
CA THR A 120 2.75 -11.33 -20.71
C THR A 120 1.33 -11.51 -20.22
N LYS A 121 1.15 -11.74 -18.90
CA LYS A 121 -0.15 -12.04 -18.29
C LYS A 121 -0.37 -11.25 -17.02
N ARG A 122 -1.55 -10.61 -16.93
CA ARG A 122 -1.98 -9.91 -15.70
C ARG A 122 -0.97 -8.86 -15.18
N PHE A 123 -0.19 -8.29 -16.11
CA PHE A 123 0.76 -7.22 -15.84
C PHE A 123 0.47 -6.05 -16.77
N VAL A 124 0.28 -4.87 -16.19
CA VAL A 124 0.05 -3.62 -16.92
C VAL A 124 1.17 -2.67 -16.55
N TYR A 125 1.97 -2.28 -17.55
CA TYR A 125 2.98 -1.25 -17.40
C TYR A 125 2.41 0.09 -17.82
N VAL A 126 2.64 1.11 -17.00
CA VAL A 126 2.20 2.47 -17.25
C VAL A 126 3.40 3.40 -17.13
N ASP A 127 3.64 4.17 -18.21
CA ASP A 127 4.65 5.21 -18.27
C ASP A 127 3.95 6.58 -18.17
N THR A 128 4.16 7.29 -17.08
CA THR A 128 3.68 8.65 -16.88
C THR A 128 4.45 9.35 -15.76
N HIS A 129 4.73 10.63 -15.94
CA HIS A 129 5.39 11.47 -14.93
C HIS A 129 4.41 12.39 -14.19
N CYS A 130 3.12 12.36 -14.53
CA CYS A 130 2.11 13.25 -13.97
C CYS A 130 1.43 12.63 -12.74
N THR A 131 1.54 13.29 -11.58
CA THR A 131 0.94 12.84 -10.31
C THR A 131 -0.57 12.60 -10.42
N GLU A 132 -1.30 13.50 -11.05
CA GLU A 132 -2.76 13.38 -11.22
C GLU A 132 -3.12 12.24 -12.16
N GLU A 133 -2.30 11.96 -13.18
CA GLU A 133 -2.51 10.83 -14.09
C GLU A 133 -2.29 9.50 -13.39
N VAL A 134 -1.22 9.37 -12.58
CA VAL A 134 -0.99 8.18 -11.75
C VAL A 134 -2.23 7.82 -10.95
N LEU A 135 -2.79 8.79 -10.23
CA LEU A 135 -3.97 8.59 -9.36
C LEU A 135 -5.24 8.28 -10.17
N SER A 136 -5.43 8.94 -11.30
CA SER A 136 -6.57 8.71 -12.20
C SER A 136 -6.52 7.33 -12.85
N ILE A 137 -5.34 6.91 -13.31
CA ILE A 137 -5.12 5.58 -13.90
C ILE A 137 -5.34 4.50 -12.85
N ALA A 138 -4.82 4.70 -11.63
CA ALA A 138 -5.04 3.78 -10.52
C ALA A 138 -6.54 3.60 -10.23
N GLU A 139 -7.29 4.68 -10.04
CA GLU A 139 -8.74 4.67 -9.79
C GLU A 139 -9.49 3.96 -10.92
N SER A 140 -9.21 4.34 -12.18
CA SER A 140 -9.86 3.74 -13.36
C SER A 140 -9.58 2.24 -13.49
N THR A 141 -8.34 1.83 -13.21
CA THR A 141 -7.94 0.41 -13.28
C THR A 141 -8.65 -0.40 -12.22
N ILE A 142 -8.72 0.10 -10.98
CA ILE A 142 -9.45 -0.56 -9.89
C ILE A 142 -10.90 -0.79 -10.29
N LEU A 143 -11.59 0.26 -10.74
CA LEU A 143 -13.01 0.19 -11.08
C LEU A 143 -13.27 -0.78 -12.24
N LYS A 144 -12.44 -0.73 -13.31
CA LYS A 144 -12.58 -1.61 -14.47
C LYS A 144 -12.28 -3.07 -14.13
N ALA A 145 -11.19 -3.34 -13.41
CA ALA A 145 -10.82 -4.71 -13.05
C ALA A 145 -11.86 -5.34 -12.09
N LYS A 146 -12.35 -4.59 -11.12
CA LYS A 146 -13.39 -5.07 -10.18
C LYS A 146 -14.77 -5.22 -10.80
N ALA A 147 -15.05 -4.52 -11.89
CA ALA A 147 -16.24 -4.75 -12.69
C ALA A 147 -16.19 -6.08 -13.47
N MET A 148 -15.00 -6.53 -13.84
CA MET A 148 -14.79 -7.82 -14.53
C MET A 148 -14.77 -9.00 -13.55
N ASP A 149 -14.10 -8.83 -12.42
CA ASP A 149 -14.02 -9.82 -11.34
C ASP A 149 -13.87 -9.10 -9.99
N LYS A 150 -14.91 -9.20 -9.14
CA LYS A 150 -14.94 -8.52 -7.82
C LYS A 150 -13.88 -9.02 -6.86
N ASP A 151 -13.50 -10.28 -6.98
CA ASP A 151 -12.58 -10.94 -6.04
C ASP A 151 -11.13 -10.99 -6.53
N VAL A 152 -10.84 -10.51 -7.74
CA VAL A 152 -9.47 -10.48 -8.28
C VAL A 152 -8.54 -9.67 -7.37
N PRO A 153 -7.40 -10.24 -6.93
CA PRO A 153 -6.37 -9.47 -6.25
C PRO A 153 -5.79 -8.39 -7.17
N ILE A 154 -5.61 -7.18 -6.66
CA ILE A 154 -5.01 -6.10 -7.42
C ILE A 154 -3.88 -5.48 -6.59
N THR A 155 -2.71 -5.41 -7.18
CA THR A 155 -1.59 -4.64 -6.64
C THR A 155 -1.21 -3.54 -7.61
N ILE A 156 -1.22 -2.30 -7.14
CA ILE A 156 -0.75 -1.14 -7.88
C ILE A 156 0.55 -0.68 -7.26
N ILE A 157 1.58 -0.49 -8.07
CA ILE A 157 2.91 -0.04 -7.66
C ILE A 157 3.18 1.29 -8.34
N TRP A 158 3.52 2.30 -7.55
CA TRP A 158 3.94 3.62 -8.03
C TRP A 158 5.43 3.80 -7.74
N ASP A 159 6.26 3.72 -8.77
CA ASP A 159 7.72 3.81 -8.71
C ASP A 159 8.23 5.02 -9.52
N SER A 160 8.54 6.14 -8.91
CA SER A 160 8.43 6.51 -7.51
C SER A 160 7.59 7.78 -7.33
N VAL A 161 7.04 7.95 -6.12
CA VAL A 161 6.28 9.17 -5.77
C VAL A 161 7.13 10.42 -5.94
N ALA A 162 8.42 10.33 -5.57
CA ALA A 162 9.34 11.45 -5.60
C ALA A 162 9.66 11.95 -7.03
N ALA A 163 9.53 11.09 -8.05
CA ALA A 163 9.84 11.42 -9.44
C ALA A 163 8.65 12.01 -10.20
N SER A 164 7.43 11.88 -9.67
CA SER A 164 6.24 12.45 -10.33
C SER A 164 6.09 13.93 -10.05
N SER A 165 5.61 14.68 -11.06
CA SER A 165 5.33 16.11 -10.96
C SER A 165 3.84 16.40 -11.14
N PRO A 166 3.29 17.41 -10.45
CA PRO A 166 1.93 17.87 -10.69
C PRO A 166 1.76 18.38 -12.11
N LYS A 167 0.57 18.22 -12.68
CA LYS A 167 0.25 18.74 -14.03
C LYS A 167 0.54 20.22 -14.18
N ALA A 168 0.27 21.01 -13.14
CA ALA A 168 0.54 22.44 -13.15
C ALA A 168 2.04 22.77 -13.27
N GLU A 169 2.91 21.92 -12.73
CA GLU A 169 4.36 22.04 -12.85
C GLU A 169 4.86 21.62 -14.25
N LEU A 170 4.29 20.55 -14.80
CA LEU A 170 4.64 20.05 -16.15
C LEU A 170 4.27 21.02 -17.27
N ILE A 171 3.24 21.86 -17.07
CA ILE A 171 2.75 22.84 -18.07
C ILE A 171 3.34 24.23 -17.82
N GLY A 172 3.86 24.48 -16.61
CA GLY A 172 4.38 25.78 -16.19
C GLY A 172 5.73 26.13 -16.83
N ASP A 173 6.08 27.42 -16.79
CA ASP A 173 7.41 27.89 -17.17
C ASP A 173 8.45 27.46 -16.13
N TYR A 174 9.67 27.17 -16.56
CA TYR A 174 10.78 26.73 -15.71
C TYR A 174 11.18 27.75 -14.62
N ASP A 175 10.82 29.02 -14.82
CA ASP A 175 11.19 30.13 -13.92
C ASP A 175 10.19 30.35 -12.76
N LYS A 176 9.08 29.60 -12.72
CA LYS A 176 8.07 29.75 -11.65
C LYS A 176 8.34 28.79 -10.51
N GLU A 177 8.56 29.36 -9.31
CA GLU A 177 8.64 28.56 -8.09
C GLU A 177 7.32 27.83 -7.82
N SER A 178 7.37 26.48 -7.79
CA SER A 178 6.21 25.60 -7.57
C SER A 178 6.18 25.00 -6.18
N ILE A 179 6.58 25.80 -5.16
CA ILE A 179 6.73 25.32 -3.78
C ILE A 179 5.45 24.63 -3.29
N GLY A 180 5.57 23.35 -2.95
CA GLY A 180 4.51 22.56 -2.32
C GLY A 180 3.37 22.11 -3.24
N LEU A 181 3.44 22.32 -4.56
CA LEU A 181 2.41 21.85 -5.48
C LEU A 181 2.32 20.32 -5.49
N GLN A 182 3.46 19.62 -5.53
CA GLN A 182 3.52 18.16 -5.50
C GLN A 182 2.89 17.62 -4.20
N ALA A 183 3.25 18.17 -3.04
CA ALA A 183 2.70 17.72 -1.76
C ALA A 183 1.17 17.90 -1.69
N ARG A 184 0.65 19.03 -2.20
CA ARG A 184 -0.80 19.28 -2.26
C ARG A 184 -1.53 18.35 -3.21
N ALA A 185 -0.96 18.06 -4.39
CA ALA A 185 -1.54 17.14 -5.36
C ALA A 185 -1.61 15.72 -4.79
N ILE A 186 -0.51 15.24 -4.19
CA ILE A 186 -0.43 13.93 -3.55
C ILE A 186 -1.43 13.83 -2.40
N SER A 187 -1.42 14.79 -1.47
CA SER A 187 -2.36 14.85 -0.33
C SER A 187 -3.82 14.77 -0.77
N LYS A 188 -4.21 15.60 -1.73
CA LYS A 188 -5.58 15.61 -2.26
C LYS A 188 -5.94 14.27 -2.91
N GLY A 189 -5.01 13.73 -3.71
CA GLY A 189 -5.22 12.47 -4.41
C GLY A 189 -5.30 11.27 -3.46
N MET A 190 -4.41 11.20 -2.48
CA MET A 190 -4.42 10.13 -1.47
C MET A 190 -5.73 10.11 -0.67
N ARG A 191 -6.24 11.27 -0.23
CA ARG A 191 -7.56 11.33 0.43
C ARG A 191 -8.68 10.78 -0.45
N LYS A 192 -8.64 11.06 -1.76
CA LYS A 192 -9.66 10.58 -2.70
C LYS A 192 -9.57 9.07 -2.91
N ILE A 193 -8.37 8.55 -3.17
CA ILE A 193 -8.18 7.15 -3.58
C ILE A 193 -8.25 6.17 -2.40
N THR A 194 -7.96 6.62 -1.17
CA THR A 194 -7.95 5.76 0.04
C THR A 194 -9.27 5.01 0.23
N GLY A 195 -10.40 5.68 0.05
CA GLY A 195 -11.72 5.05 0.15
C GLY A 195 -11.94 3.97 -0.93
N VAL A 196 -11.50 4.22 -2.15
CA VAL A 196 -11.59 3.26 -3.25
C VAL A 196 -10.74 2.03 -2.98
N ILE A 197 -9.49 2.24 -2.53
CA ILE A 197 -8.54 1.17 -2.18
C ILE A 197 -9.10 0.28 -1.07
N ALA A 198 -9.61 0.88 0.00
CA ALA A 198 -10.18 0.15 1.14
C ALA A 198 -11.41 -0.67 0.74
N ASN A 199 -12.37 -0.05 0.06
CA ASN A 199 -13.64 -0.68 -0.32
C ASN A 199 -13.46 -1.77 -1.39
N GLN A 200 -12.46 -1.64 -2.25
CA GLN A 200 -12.17 -2.59 -3.33
C GLN A 200 -11.10 -3.62 -2.96
N ASN A 201 -10.57 -3.61 -1.73
CA ASN A 201 -9.51 -4.52 -1.27
C ASN A 201 -8.32 -4.55 -2.25
N VAL A 202 -7.72 -3.40 -2.51
CA VAL A 202 -6.56 -3.25 -3.38
C VAL A 202 -5.31 -2.98 -2.54
N LEU A 203 -4.18 -3.56 -2.90
CA LEU A 203 -2.89 -3.17 -2.34
C LEU A 203 -2.29 -2.07 -3.21
N PHE A 204 -2.09 -0.89 -2.63
CA PHE A 204 -1.44 0.23 -3.31
C PHE A 204 -0.07 0.49 -2.67
N ILE A 205 0.99 0.36 -3.47
CA ILE A 205 2.38 0.51 -3.01
C ILE A 205 2.95 1.80 -3.59
N CYS A 206 3.43 2.66 -2.71
CA CYS A 206 4.18 3.86 -3.04
C CYS A 206 5.67 3.63 -2.75
N LEU A 207 6.51 3.69 -3.76
CA LEU A 207 7.95 3.74 -3.56
C LEU A 207 8.38 5.19 -3.42
N ASN A 208 9.20 5.49 -2.39
CA ASN A 208 9.62 6.85 -2.14
C ASN A 208 11.10 6.94 -1.78
N GLN A 209 11.70 8.08 -2.07
CA GLN A 209 13.07 8.38 -1.70
C GLN A 209 13.10 9.25 -0.45
N ILE A 210 14.05 8.96 0.43
CA ILE A 210 14.33 9.82 1.59
C ILE A 210 15.04 11.07 1.08
N ARG A 211 14.47 12.24 1.38
CA ARG A 211 15.13 13.52 1.18
C ARG A 211 15.51 14.10 2.54
N THR A 212 16.71 14.64 2.65
CA THR A 212 17.18 15.29 3.86
C THR A 212 16.94 16.80 3.73
N ASN A 213 16.19 17.38 4.65
CA ASN A 213 16.06 18.83 4.74
C ASN A 213 17.33 19.41 5.37
N VAL A 214 18.11 20.14 4.60
CA VAL A 214 19.29 20.85 5.09
C VAL A 214 18.82 22.04 5.95
N GLY A 215 19.32 22.13 7.18
CA GLY A 215 19.01 23.25 8.09
C GLY A 215 17.97 22.96 9.18
N VAL A 216 17.49 21.73 9.32
CA VAL A 216 16.63 21.35 10.45
C VAL A 216 17.50 21.20 11.72
N MET A 217 17.35 22.14 12.66
CA MET A 217 18.09 22.14 13.94
C MET A 217 17.48 21.17 14.98
N TYR A 218 16.21 20.83 14.87
CA TYR A 218 15.49 19.93 15.78
C TYR A 218 14.54 19.00 15.01
N GLY A 219 14.48 17.72 15.39
CA GLY A 219 13.61 16.70 14.80
C GLY A 219 14.30 15.80 13.79
N ASP A 220 13.53 14.91 13.15
CA ASP A 220 14.04 14.00 12.11
C ASP A 220 14.19 14.80 10.79
N PRO A 221 15.41 14.98 10.27
CA PRO A 221 15.62 15.71 9.02
C PRO A 221 15.09 14.97 7.79
N THR A 222 14.58 13.75 7.95
CA THR A 222 14.06 12.96 6.83
C THR A 222 12.62 13.32 6.53
N CYS A 223 12.35 13.77 5.31
CA CYS A 223 11.01 14.02 4.82
C CYS A 223 10.44 12.79 4.13
N VAL A 224 9.30 12.31 4.64
CA VAL A 224 8.46 11.29 4.02
C VAL A 224 7.03 11.84 4.01
N ASN A 225 6.25 11.55 2.98
CA ASN A 225 4.87 12.03 2.89
C ASN A 225 4.05 11.60 4.13
N PRO A 226 3.42 12.54 4.89
CA PRO A 226 2.75 12.23 6.15
C PRO A 226 1.43 11.46 6.01
N GLU A 227 0.84 11.36 4.82
CA GLU A 227 -0.52 10.85 4.62
C GLU A 227 -0.62 9.36 4.26
N THR A 228 0.52 8.66 4.16
CA THR A 228 0.55 7.22 3.88
C THR A 228 0.66 6.40 5.16
N THR A 229 0.06 5.22 5.18
CA THR A 229 0.31 4.23 6.25
C THR A 229 1.77 3.77 6.15
N ARG A 230 2.59 4.21 7.08
CA ARG A 230 4.03 4.01 7.03
C ARG A 230 4.42 2.68 7.65
N ILE A 231 5.17 1.88 6.91
CA ILE A 231 5.97 0.79 7.45
C ILE A 231 7.42 1.26 7.42
N LYS A 232 7.86 1.91 8.53
CA LYS A 232 9.25 2.29 8.71
C LYS A 232 9.98 1.12 9.37
N ILE A 233 10.78 0.40 8.62
CA ILE A 233 11.66 -0.62 9.17
C ILE A 233 12.97 0.07 9.55
N ARG A 234 13.16 0.38 10.83
CA ARG A 234 14.46 0.76 11.39
C ARG A 234 15.04 -0.46 12.09
N TYR A 235 16.26 -0.82 11.74
CA TYR A 235 17.05 -1.73 12.56
C TYR A 235 17.66 -0.92 13.71
N ASP A 236 17.07 -1.11 14.87
CA ASP A 236 17.57 -0.66 16.16
C ASP A 236 17.44 -1.88 17.10
N GLU A 237 18.46 -2.17 17.88
CA GLU A 237 18.49 -3.34 18.79
C GLU A 237 17.32 -3.35 19.78
N ASN A 238 16.71 -2.20 20.04
CA ASN A 238 15.54 -2.01 20.89
C ASN A 238 14.24 -1.77 20.09
N SER A 239 14.27 -1.91 18.76
CA SER A 239 13.09 -1.70 17.92
C SER A 239 12.11 -2.87 18.02
N LEU A 240 10.84 -2.58 17.75
CA LEU A 240 9.80 -3.62 17.59
C LEU A 240 10.20 -4.69 16.54
N PHE A 241 11.05 -4.33 15.58
CA PHE A 241 11.62 -5.25 14.60
C PHE A 241 12.55 -6.27 15.27
N ALA A 242 13.47 -5.82 16.13
CA ALA A 242 14.40 -6.70 16.83
C ALA A 242 13.67 -7.62 17.80
N GLU A 243 12.63 -7.13 18.48
CA GLU A 243 11.76 -7.92 19.35
C GLU A 243 11.02 -9.01 18.56
N ARG A 244 10.38 -8.68 17.46
CA ARG A 244 9.70 -9.63 16.58
C ARG A 244 10.64 -10.63 15.92
N LEU A 245 11.86 -10.23 15.59
CA LEU A 245 12.90 -11.11 15.07
C LEU A 245 13.32 -12.14 16.14
N ARG A 246 13.46 -11.72 17.40
CA ARG A 246 13.73 -12.63 18.53
C ARG A 246 12.59 -13.62 18.75
N GLU A 247 11.32 -13.16 18.72
CA GLU A 247 10.15 -14.04 18.81
C GLU A 247 10.07 -15.05 17.66
N TYR A 248 10.38 -14.62 16.44
CA TYR A 248 10.41 -15.49 15.27
C TYR A 248 11.47 -16.58 15.40
N ASN A 249 12.68 -16.20 15.84
CA ASN A 249 13.78 -17.15 16.03
C ASN A 249 13.51 -18.11 17.20
N ALA A 250 12.87 -17.65 18.27
CA ALA A 250 12.47 -18.49 19.40
C ALA A 250 11.45 -19.57 18.98
N LYS A 251 10.48 -19.22 18.13
CA LYS A 251 9.48 -20.16 17.58
C LYS A 251 10.04 -21.16 16.55
N LYS A 252 11.24 -20.95 16.07
CA LYS A 252 11.91 -21.84 15.10
C LYS A 252 12.82 -22.87 15.77
N GLY A 253 13.12 -22.68 17.07
CA GLY A 253 13.94 -23.58 17.87
C GLY A 253 13.16 -24.69 18.59
N ASP A 254 11.83 -24.67 18.49
CA ASP A 254 10.90 -25.71 18.92
C ASP A 254 10.37 -26.48 17.68
#